data_c8b365b1b7431748747fa33367477a62
#
_entry.id   c8b365b1b7431748747fa33367477a62
#
_cell.length_a   1.000
_cell.length_b   1.000
_cell.length_c   1.000
_cell.angle_alpha   90.00
_cell.angle_beta   90.00
_cell.angle_gamma   90.00
#
_symmetry.space_group_name_H-M   'P 1'
#
loop_
_entity.id
_entity.type
_entity.pdbx_description
1 polymer ?
#
loop_
_entity_poly.entity_id
_entity_poly.type
_entity_poly.pdbx_seq_one_letter_code
_entity_poly.pdbx_strand_id
1 'polypeptide(L)'
;IDTGDEEQLLSRLYSVLEDDIDIIIGPVFSDKVNQVREVTKNKDIPIVAFSNNSKIQDNRLYVFGLKLEDEIKELLTYSIKRNLKKYAVLVPRNEFGSRVEKEIKQFQSKNNLSTFIFTFYNPNSPDFYDVSKNVSNFEERKANLEKKIKQLEKENSEKAKEELKKLKKLDTYGELNFEALIIFAQNFQEVSNFSSILPYYDVDPKKIQYIGSSLWAKNLSLKEPGLDNGYYASLDINNRRKFEDMYLE
;
A
#
# COMPACT_ATOMS: atom_id res chain seq x y z
N ILE A 1 11.26 -25.03 10.52
CA ILE A 1 10.86 -25.52 9.16
C ILE A 1 10.91 -24.32 8.22
N ASP A 2 11.64 -24.42 7.10
CA ASP A 2 11.61 -23.42 6.05
C ASP A 2 10.27 -23.51 5.30
N THR A 3 9.56 -22.41 5.20
CA THR A 3 8.25 -22.31 4.55
C THR A 3 8.34 -21.75 3.12
N GLY A 4 9.54 -21.44 2.65
CA GLY A 4 9.79 -20.90 1.30
C GLY A 4 9.65 -21.96 0.19
N ASP A 5 9.93 -23.21 0.52
CA ASP A 5 9.79 -24.36 -0.38
C ASP A 5 8.56 -25.20 0.02
N GLU A 6 7.60 -25.31 -0.88
CA GLU A 6 6.31 -25.94 -0.63
C GLU A 6 6.40 -27.47 -0.39
N GLU A 7 7.25 -28.15 -1.15
CA GLU A 7 7.45 -29.61 -1.01
C GLU A 7 8.17 -29.91 0.31
N GLN A 8 9.16 -29.11 0.67
CA GLN A 8 9.86 -29.25 1.95
C GLN A 8 8.97 -28.89 3.13
N LEU A 9 8.08 -27.91 3.03
CA LEU A 9 7.15 -27.56 4.09
C LEU A 9 6.30 -28.76 4.48
N LEU A 10 5.64 -29.38 3.52
CA LEU A 10 4.73 -30.50 3.78
C LEU A 10 5.46 -31.72 4.31
N SER A 11 6.57 -32.13 3.69
CA SER A 11 7.34 -33.32 4.11
C SER A 11 7.89 -33.17 5.53
N ARG A 12 8.43 -31.99 5.86
CA ARG A 12 8.95 -31.72 7.20
C ARG A 12 7.82 -31.56 8.23
N LEU A 13 6.69 -30.99 7.84
CA LEU A 13 5.53 -30.87 8.72
C LEU A 13 5.01 -32.27 9.11
N TYR A 14 4.87 -33.17 8.16
CA TYR A 14 4.48 -34.55 8.43
C TYR A 14 5.47 -35.27 9.38
N SER A 15 6.77 -35.13 9.12
CA SER A 15 7.80 -35.72 9.98
C SER A 15 7.73 -35.18 11.41
N VAL A 16 7.60 -33.85 11.58
CA VAL A 16 7.53 -33.25 12.92
C VAL A 16 6.23 -33.60 13.65
N LEU A 17 5.13 -33.83 12.91
CA LEU A 17 3.84 -34.22 13.49
C LEU A 17 3.81 -35.70 13.99
N GLU A 18 4.87 -36.48 13.75
CA GLU A 18 5.07 -37.79 14.40
C GLU A 18 5.50 -37.63 15.86
N ASP A 19 6.11 -36.47 16.21
CA ASP A 19 6.45 -36.11 17.58
C ASP A 19 5.23 -35.54 18.33
N ASP A 20 5.32 -35.49 19.65
CA ASP A 20 4.31 -34.85 20.51
C ASP A 20 4.51 -33.34 20.51
N ILE A 21 3.63 -32.61 19.82
CA ILE A 21 3.73 -31.18 19.61
C ILE A 21 2.57 -30.46 20.29
N ASP A 22 2.88 -29.50 21.14
CA ASP A 22 1.90 -28.70 21.87
C ASP A 22 1.38 -27.51 21.05
N ILE A 23 2.21 -26.89 20.19
CA ILE A 23 1.88 -25.68 19.44
C ILE A 23 2.73 -25.56 18.18
N ILE A 24 2.13 -24.97 17.12
CA ILE A 24 2.83 -24.57 15.90
C ILE A 24 2.95 -23.04 15.89
N ILE A 25 4.18 -22.52 15.84
CA ILE A 25 4.47 -21.09 15.68
C ILE A 25 4.89 -20.83 14.24
N GLY A 26 4.08 -20.07 13.51
CA GLY A 26 4.17 -19.89 12.07
C GLY A 26 2.91 -20.44 11.39
N PRO A 27 2.89 -20.44 10.04
CA PRO A 27 3.80 -19.79 9.12
C PRO A 27 3.62 -18.26 9.05
N VAL A 28 4.50 -17.60 8.28
CA VAL A 28 4.45 -16.14 8.10
C VAL A 28 3.43 -15.73 7.03
N PHE A 29 3.28 -16.54 5.98
CA PHE A 29 2.42 -16.21 4.84
C PHE A 29 1.07 -16.91 4.91
N SER A 30 0.00 -16.16 4.58
CA SER A 30 -1.38 -16.65 4.70
C SER A 30 -1.72 -17.85 3.82
N ASP A 31 -1.11 -17.96 2.63
CA ASP A 31 -1.26 -19.12 1.74
C ASP A 31 -0.73 -20.41 2.37
N LYS A 32 0.40 -20.31 3.07
CA LYS A 32 1.00 -21.44 3.79
C LYS A 32 0.20 -21.84 5.05
N VAL A 33 -0.52 -20.89 5.65
CA VAL A 33 -1.38 -21.18 6.81
C VAL A 33 -2.45 -22.22 6.46
N ASN A 34 -3.07 -22.10 5.28
CA ASN A 34 -4.09 -23.05 4.84
C ASN A 34 -3.52 -24.47 4.67
N GLN A 35 -2.29 -24.60 4.17
CA GLN A 35 -1.61 -25.88 4.02
C GLN A 35 -1.33 -26.53 5.39
N VAL A 36 -0.77 -25.77 6.33
CA VAL A 36 -0.53 -26.24 7.71
C VAL A 36 -1.84 -26.67 8.37
N ARG A 37 -2.89 -25.88 8.21
CA ARG A 37 -4.23 -26.15 8.76
C ARG A 37 -4.83 -27.45 8.24
N GLU A 38 -4.73 -27.71 6.93
CA GLU A 38 -5.22 -28.97 6.33
C GLU A 38 -4.48 -30.18 6.85
N VAL A 39 -3.16 -30.12 6.97
CA VAL A 39 -2.35 -31.23 7.49
C VAL A 39 -2.64 -31.50 8.98
N THR A 40 -2.93 -30.44 9.74
CA THR A 40 -3.17 -30.56 11.21
C THR A 40 -4.66 -30.68 11.57
N LYS A 41 -5.57 -30.78 10.59
CA LYS A 41 -7.02 -30.72 10.84
C LYS A 41 -7.56 -31.77 11.81
N ASN A 42 -6.93 -32.96 11.86
CA ASN A 42 -7.29 -34.07 12.73
C ASN A 42 -6.51 -34.08 14.05
N LYS A 43 -5.66 -33.08 14.29
CA LYS A 43 -4.89 -32.93 15.52
C LYS A 43 -5.35 -31.66 16.24
N ASP A 44 -5.48 -31.72 17.56
CA ASP A 44 -5.89 -30.60 18.37
C ASP A 44 -4.65 -29.75 18.75
N ILE A 45 -3.91 -29.28 17.72
CA ILE A 45 -2.69 -28.49 17.88
C ILE A 45 -3.02 -27.04 17.57
N PRO A 46 -2.86 -26.10 18.50
CA PRO A 46 -3.02 -24.67 18.22
C PRO A 46 -1.92 -24.14 17.29
N ILE A 47 -2.31 -23.23 16.38
CA ILE A 47 -1.41 -22.61 15.41
C ILE A 47 -1.40 -21.10 15.67
N VAL A 48 -0.22 -20.51 15.81
CA VAL A 48 -0.01 -19.05 15.91
C VAL A 48 0.66 -18.57 14.63
N ALA A 49 -0.12 -18.07 13.68
CA ALA A 49 0.36 -17.62 12.38
C ALA A 49 0.74 -16.13 12.41
N PHE A 50 1.89 -15.78 11.82
CA PHE A 50 2.32 -14.38 11.66
C PHE A 50 1.74 -13.77 10.39
N SER A 51 0.42 -13.72 10.31
CA SER A 51 -0.32 -13.19 9.17
C SER A 51 -0.98 -11.85 9.48
N ASN A 52 -1.19 -11.03 8.46
CA ASN A 52 -2.02 -9.83 8.55
C ASN A 52 -3.50 -10.08 8.18
N ASN A 53 -3.86 -11.33 7.93
CA ASN A 53 -5.21 -11.72 7.54
C ASN A 53 -6.00 -12.28 8.73
N SER A 54 -6.73 -11.42 9.43
CA SER A 54 -7.56 -11.85 10.57
C SER A 54 -8.69 -12.81 10.19
N LYS A 55 -9.09 -12.88 8.92
CA LYS A 55 -10.21 -13.70 8.45
C LYS A 55 -9.92 -15.20 8.40
N ILE A 56 -8.64 -15.59 8.48
CA ILE A 56 -8.26 -17.00 8.56
C ILE A 56 -8.35 -17.57 9.99
N GLN A 57 -8.57 -16.72 10.98
CA GLN A 57 -8.62 -17.07 12.39
C GLN A 57 -9.82 -17.96 12.72
N ASP A 58 -9.60 -18.98 13.56
CA ASP A 58 -10.64 -19.84 14.12
C ASP A 58 -10.29 -20.26 15.57
N ASN A 59 -10.94 -21.32 16.10
CA ASN A 59 -10.74 -21.78 17.46
C ASN A 59 -9.37 -22.41 17.75
N ARG A 60 -8.60 -22.81 16.72
CA ARG A 60 -7.24 -23.35 16.82
C ARG A 60 -6.19 -22.51 16.12
N LEU A 61 -6.60 -21.59 15.24
CA LEU A 61 -5.72 -20.72 14.48
C LEU A 61 -5.80 -19.30 14.99
N TYR A 62 -4.74 -18.84 15.61
CA TYR A 62 -4.55 -17.49 16.11
C TYR A 62 -3.66 -16.69 15.18
N VAL A 63 -4.08 -15.49 14.86
CA VAL A 63 -3.29 -14.58 14.02
C VAL A 63 -2.54 -13.58 14.90
N PHE A 64 -1.22 -13.57 14.78
CA PHE A 64 -0.32 -12.65 15.47
C PHE A 64 0.40 -11.80 14.44
N GLY A 65 -0.12 -10.61 14.17
CA GLY A 65 0.43 -9.67 13.20
C GLY A 65 -0.37 -8.37 13.16
N LEU A 66 0.15 -7.37 12.44
CA LEU A 66 -0.57 -6.14 12.18
C LEU A 66 -1.74 -6.43 11.23
N LYS A 67 -2.95 -6.32 11.74
CA LYS A 67 -4.16 -6.55 10.95
C LYS A 67 -4.32 -5.43 9.94
N LEU A 68 -4.58 -5.81 8.69
CA LEU A 68 -4.79 -4.85 7.60
C LEU A 68 -5.93 -3.87 7.91
N GLU A 69 -7.00 -4.37 8.54
CA GLU A 69 -8.16 -3.57 8.92
C GLU A 69 -7.82 -2.46 9.91
N ASP A 70 -7.00 -2.77 10.92
CA ASP A 70 -6.56 -1.82 11.93
C ASP A 70 -5.60 -0.78 11.32
N GLU A 71 -4.68 -1.23 10.46
CA GLU A 71 -3.75 -0.36 9.74
C GLU A 71 -4.49 0.66 8.86
N ILE A 72 -5.43 0.21 8.03
CA ILE A 72 -6.24 1.08 7.17
C ILE A 72 -7.07 2.06 8.03
N LYS A 73 -7.67 1.57 9.10
CA LYS A 73 -8.46 2.41 10.02
C LYS A 73 -7.61 3.54 10.63
N GLU A 74 -6.42 3.24 11.12
CA GLU A 74 -5.54 4.24 11.70
C GLU A 74 -5.07 5.26 10.66
N LEU A 75 -4.64 4.81 9.48
CA LEU A 75 -4.22 5.68 8.38
C LEU A 75 -5.32 6.65 7.96
N LEU A 76 -6.53 6.15 7.72
CA LEU A 76 -7.66 6.97 7.28
C LEU A 76 -8.18 7.88 8.39
N THR A 77 -8.21 7.40 9.64
CA THR A 77 -8.60 8.24 10.79
C THR A 77 -7.63 9.41 10.97
N TYR A 78 -6.32 9.17 10.84
CA TYR A 78 -5.33 10.22 10.89
C TYR A 78 -5.45 11.19 9.72
N SER A 79 -5.70 10.69 8.51
CA SER A 79 -5.89 11.49 7.31
C SER A 79 -7.07 12.44 7.44
N ILE A 80 -8.20 11.97 8.00
CA ILE A 80 -9.38 12.79 8.27
C ILE A 80 -9.05 13.91 9.26
N LYS A 81 -8.31 13.61 10.33
CA LYS A 81 -7.86 14.64 11.30
C LYS A 81 -6.98 15.71 10.63
N ARG A 82 -6.33 15.38 9.53
CA ARG A 82 -5.54 16.31 8.70
C ARG A 82 -6.39 17.02 7.63
N ASN A 83 -7.72 16.87 7.65
CA ASN A 83 -8.67 17.42 6.68
C ASN A 83 -8.47 16.97 5.23
N LEU A 84 -7.83 15.82 5.01
CA LEU A 84 -7.71 15.22 3.68
C LEU A 84 -9.05 14.58 3.29
N LYS A 85 -9.51 14.83 2.07
CA LYS A 85 -10.85 14.42 1.61
C LYS A 85 -10.85 13.59 0.34
N LYS A 86 -9.85 13.75 -0.53
CA LYS A 86 -9.77 13.09 -1.82
C LYS A 86 -8.51 12.24 -1.88
N TYR A 87 -8.68 10.97 -2.19
CA TYR A 87 -7.61 9.98 -2.13
C TYR A 87 -7.46 9.25 -3.45
N ALA A 88 -6.23 9.11 -3.93
CA ALA A 88 -5.85 8.05 -4.85
C ALA A 88 -5.28 6.88 -4.04
N VAL A 89 -5.55 5.65 -4.48
CA VAL A 89 -5.08 4.43 -3.84
C VAL A 89 -4.40 3.56 -4.87
N LEU A 90 -3.14 3.27 -4.66
CA LEU A 90 -2.32 2.43 -5.51
C LEU A 90 -2.14 1.06 -4.84
N VAL A 91 -2.61 0.01 -5.52
CA VAL A 91 -2.65 -1.36 -4.97
C VAL A 91 -2.29 -2.41 -6.02
N PRO A 92 -1.69 -3.55 -5.62
CA PRO A 92 -1.44 -4.65 -6.54
C PRO A 92 -2.74 -5.33 -6.96
N ARG A 93 -2.78 -5.83 -8.20
CA ARG A 93 -3.90 -6.61 -8.74
C ARG A 93 -3.80 -8.07 -8.31
N ASN A 94 -4.05 -8.32 -7.04
CA ASN A 94 -4.08 -9.66 -6.43
C ASN A 94 -5.04 -9.68 -5.23
N GLU A 95 -5.08 -10.80 -4.49
CA GLU A 95 -5.93 -10.94 -3.31
C GLU A 95 -5.67 -9.87 -2.25
N PHE A 96 -4.40 -9.53 -2.00
CA PHE A 96 -4.04 -8.48 -1.05
C PHE A 96 -4.63 -7.12 -1.45
N GLY A 97 -4.45 -6.69 -2.70
CA GLY A 97 -5.02 -5.43 -3.19
C GLY A 97 -6.55 -5.40 -3.16
N SER A 98 -7.20 -6.54 -3.44
CA SER A 98 -8.67 -6.68 -3.33
C SER A 98 -9.15 -6.55 -1.87
N ARG A 99 -8.38 -7.05 -0.92
CA ARG A 99 -8.66 -6.89 0.52
C ARG A 99 -8.51 -5.43 0.95
N VAL A 100 -7.44 -4.77 0.52
CA VAL A 100 -7.21 -3.33 0.79
C VAL A 100 -8.39 -2.50 0.25
N GLU A 101 -8.78 -2.72 -1.00
CA GLU A 101 -9.93 -2.04 -1.60
C GLU A 101 -11.20 -2.23 -0.79
N LYS A 102 -11.49 -3.48 -0.41
CA LYS A 102 -12.68 -3.81 0.38
C LYS A 102 -12.70 -3.10 1.72
N GLU A 103 -11.60 -3.11 2.46
CA GLU A 103 -11.52 -2.48 3.78
C GLU A 103 -11.62 -0.94 3.68
N ILE A 104 -10.97 -0.32 2.68
CA ILE A 104 -11.10 1.12 2.43
C ILE A 104 -12.56 1.48 2.10
N LYS A 105 -13.23 0.73 1.22
CA LYS A 105 -14.64 0.95 0.86
C LYS A 105 -15.58 0.79 2.05
N GLN A 106 -15.31 -0.18 2.94
CA GLN A 106 -16.08 -0.34 4.17
C GLN A 106 -15.88 0.84 5.14
N PHE A 107 -14.64 1.31 5.28
CA PHE A 107 -14.35 2.48 6.09
C PHE A 107 -15.00 3.75 5.50
N GLN A 108 -14.93 3.92 4.18
CA GLN A 108 -15.54 5.01 3.43
C GLN A 108 -17.06 5.09 3.70
N SER A 109 -17.77 3.96 3.55
CA SER A 109 -19.24 3.95 3.76
C SER A 109 -19.64 4.20 5.21
N LYS A 110 -18.86 3.76 6.19
CA LYS A 110 -19.13 3.99 7.62
C LYS A 110 -18.92 5.46 8.05
N ASN A 111 -18.05 6.18 7.38
CA ASN A 111 -17.62 7.52 7.77
C ASN A 111 -18.07 8.61 6.79
N ASN A 112 -18.94 8.28 5.81
CA ASN A 112 -19.41 9.22 4.78
C ASN A 112 -18.28 10.01 4.12
N LEU A 113 -17.15 9.32 3.82
CA LEU A 113 -16.00 9.94 3.21
C LEU A 113 -16.22 10.13 1.72
N SER A 114 -15.54 11.13 1.18
CA SER A 114 -15.54 11.47 -0.23
C SER A 114 -14.73 10.45 -1.07
N THR A 115 -14.35 10.82 -2.25
CA THR A 115 -13.90 9.94 -3.33
C THR A 115 -12.56 9.26 -3.07
N PHE A 116 -12.54 7.94 -3.23
CA PHE A 116 -11.32 7.14 -3.38
C PHE A 116 -11.21 6.67 -4.84
N ILE A 117 -10.07 6.94 -5.47
CA ILE A 117 -9.76 6.51 -6.84
C ILE A 117 -8.73 5.39 -6.74
N PHE A 118 -9.11 4.18 -7.17
CA PHE A 118 -8.21 3.02 -7.12
C PHE A 118 -7.49 2.83 -8.45
N THR A 119 -6.16 2.70 -8.38
CA THR A 119 -5.31 2.27 -9.49
C THR A 119 -4.66 0.94 -9.14
N PHE A 120 -4.90 -0.07 -9.97
CA PHE A 120 -4.34 -1.41 -9.79
C PHE A 120 -3.17 -1.63 -10.73
N TYR A 121 -2.05 -2.15 -10.19
CA TYR A 121 -0.89 -2.54 -10.98
C TYR A 121 -0.68 -4.06 -10.97
N ASN A 122 -0.01 -4.60 -11.99
CA ASN A 122 0.38 -6.01 -12.03
C ASN A 122 1.61 -6.23 -11.14
N PRO A 123 1.51 -7.01 -10.05
CA PRO A 123 2.62 -7.19 -9.13
C PRO A 123 3.77 -8.05 -9.69
N ASN A 124 3.49 -8.91 -10.69
CA ASN A 124 4.49 -9.79 -11.29
C ASN A 124 5.34 -9.07 -12.36
N SER A 125 4.82 -8.01 -12.95
CA SER A 125 5.50 -7.21 -13.96
C SER A 125 4.96 -5.78 -13.90
N PRO A 126 5.30 -5.00 -12.86
CA PRO A 126 4.78 -3.66 -12.70
C PRO A 126 5.41 -2.71 -13.72
N ASP A 127 4.58 -2.13 -14.58
CA ASP A 127 4.95 -0.97 -15.37
C ASP A 127 4.76 0.30 -14.53
N PHE A 128 5.79 0.69 -13.81
CA PHE A 128 5.77 1.83 -12.91
C PHE A 128 5.45 3.16 -13.62
N TYR A 129 5.87 3.30 -14.88
CA TYR A 129 5.64 4.50 -15.68
C TYR A 129 4.17 4.61 -16.09
N ASP A 130 3.61 3.57 -16.69
CA ASP A 130 2.21 3.56 -17.10
C ASP A 130 1.25 3.67 -15.91
N VAL A 131 1.57 2.99 -14.81
CA VAL A 131 0.78 3.10 -13.57
C VAL A 131 0.82 4.52 -13.02
N SER A 132 1.98 5.17 -13.00
CA SER A 132 2.11 6.56 -12.52
C SER A 132 1.37 7.56 -13.42
N LYS A 133 1.40 7.37 -14.75
CA LYS A 133 0.58 8.14 -15.70
C LYS A 133 -0.92 8.00 -15.41
N ASN A 134 -1.36 6.77 -15.15
CA ASN A 134 -2.77 6.48 -14.86
C ASN A 134 -3.22 7.10 -13.53
N VAL A 135 -2.41 6.99 -12.47
CA VAL A 135 -2.69 7.64 -11.17
C VAL A 135 -2.90 9.12 -11.33
N SER A 136 -2.06 9.79 -12.13
CA SER A 136 -2.08 11.25 -12.31
C SER A 136 -3.06 11.75 -13.38
N ASN A 137 -3.75 10.86 -14.10
CA ASN A 137 -4.51 11.20 -15.32
C ASN A 137 -3.67 12.01 -16.32
N PHE A 138 -2.39 11.66 -16.46
CA PHE A 138 -1.41 12.46 -17.19
C PHE A 138 -1.83 12.72 -18.64
N GLU A 139 -2.31 11.73 -19.36
CA GLU A 139 -2.70 11.88 -20.77
C GLU A 139 -3.91 12.82 -20.93
N GLU A 140 -4.90 12.77 -20.06
CA GLU A 140 -6.04 13.69 -20.07
C GLU A 140 -5.57 15.12 -19.77
N ARG A 141 -4.72 15.31 -18.77
CA ARG A 141 -4.17 16.62 -18.39
C ARG A 141 -3.27 17.20 -19.49
N LYS A 142 -2.53 16.35 -20.21
CA LYS A 142 -1.76 16.72 -21.40
C LYS A 142 -2.68 17.20 -22.54
N ALA A 143 -3.75 16.45 -22.81
CA ALA A 143 -4.75 16.87 -23.80
C ALA A 143 -5.43 18.19 -23.41
N ASN A 144 -5.67 18.42 -22.11
CA ASN A 144 -6.19 19.69 -21.60
C ASN A 144 -5.22 20.84 -21.82
N LEU A 145 -3.90 20.61 -21.65
CA LEU A 145 -2.87 21.59 -21.98
C LEU A 145 -2.92 21.98 -23.47
N GLU A 146 -2.95 21.01 -24.37
CA GLU A 146 -3.02 21.26 -25.80
C GLU A 146 -4.28 22.03 -26.20
N LYS A 147 -5.43 21.70 -25.61
CA LYS A 147 -6.69 22.44 -25.84
C LYS A 147 -6.56 23.89 -25.36
N LYS A 148 -6.02 24.11 -24.17
CA LYS A 148 -5.85 25.45 -23.59
C LYS A 148 -4.90 26.31 -24.44
N ILE A 149 -3.77 25.73 -24.88
CA ILE A 149 -2.81 26.39 -25.77
C ILE A 149 -3.51 26.79 -27.07
N LYS A 150 -4.25 25.89 -27.75
CA LYS A 150 -4.98 26.20 -28.98
C LYS A 150 -6.05 27.26 -28.80
N GLN A 151 -6.67 27.35 -27.63
CA GLN A 151 -7.63 28.42 -27.31
C GLN A 151 -6.92 29.80 -27.21
N LEU A 152 -5.82 29.84 -26.45
CA LEU A 152 -5.06 31.09 -26.26
C LEU A 152 -4.36 31.58 -27.54
N GLU A 153 -3.95 30.67 -28.42
CA GLU A 153 -3.38 31.04 -29.73
C GLU A 153 -4.40 31.74 -30.65
N LYS A 154 -5.70 31.56 -30.43
CA LYS A 154 -6.76 32.29 -31.13
C LYS A 154 -7.06 33.66 -30.52
N GLU A 155 -6.62 33.87 -29.28
CA GLU A 155 -6.78 35.14 -28.56
C GLU A 155 -5.59 36.05 -28.81
N ASN A 156 -5.83 37.22 -29.47
CA ASN A 156 -4.78 38.17 -29.81
C ASN A 156 -4.51 39.20 -28.68
N SER A 157 -4.66 38.81 -27.42
CA SER A 157 -4.40 39.69 -26.27
C SER A 157 -2.98 39.51 -25.70
N GLU A 158 -2.40 40.53 -25.14
CA GLU A 158 -1.09 40.46 -24.47
C GLU A 158 -1.13 39.51 -23.29
N LYS A 159 -2.25 39.43 -22.56
CA LYS A 159 -2.45 38.46 -21.46
C LYS A 159 -2.39 37.03 -21.97
N ALA A 160 -3.01 36.73 -23.11
CA ALA A 160 -2.96 35.41 -23.73
C ALA A 160 -1.51 35.01 -24.12
N LYS A 161 -0.73 35.96 -24.64
CA LYS A 161 0.67 35.71 -25.00
C LYS A 161 1.55 35.40 -23.78
N GLU A 162 1.33 36.10 -22.66
CA GLU A 162 2.04 35.84 -21.42
C GLU A 162 1.66 34.45 -20.83
N GLU A 163 0.37 34.10 -20.85
CA GLU A 163 -0.12 32.79 -20.40
C GLU A 163 0.43 31.68 -21.28
N LEU A 164 0.45 31.83 -22.59
CA LEU A 164 1.07 30.89 -23.53
C LEU A 164 2.54 30.61 -23.23
N LYS A 165 3.33 31.67 -22.91
CA LYS A 165 4.73 31.47 -22.52
C LYS A 165 4.89 30.62 -21.26
N LYS A 166 3.94 30.70 -20.33
CA LYS A 166 3.93 29.89 -19.11
C LYS A 166 3.51 28.45 -19.42
N LEU A 167 2.41 28.27 -20.17
CA LEU A 167 1.87 26.97 -20.48
C LEU A 167 2.79 26.12 -21.37
N LYS A 168 3.51 26.72 -22.31
CA LYS A 168 4.48 26.04 -23.17
C LYS A 168 5.68 25.43 -22.40
N LYS A 169 5.82 25.74 -21.11
CA LYS A 169 6.85 25.13 -20.22
C LYS A 169 6.33 23.98 -19.38
N LEU A 170 5.04 23.68 -19.45
CA LEU A 170 4.38 22.63 -18.70
C LEU A 170 4.18 21.40 -19.57
N ASP A 171 4.16 20.23 -18.95
CA ASP A 171 3.84 18.96 -19.60
C ASP A 171 2.34 18.67 -19.53
N THR A 172 1.63 19.23 -18.54
CA THR A 172 0.20 19.02 -18.31
C THR A 172 -0.50 20.30 -17.83
N TYR A 173 -1.84 20.32 -17.88
CA TYR A 173 -2.68 21.40 -17.39
C TYR A 173 -3.88 20.88 -16.60
N GLY A 174 -4.10 21.48 -15.43
CA GLY A 174 -5.13 21.10 -14.49
C GLY A 174 -4.55 20.45 -13.23
N GLU A 175 -5.35 20.44 -12.17
CA GLU A 175 -4.96 19.88 -10.88
C GLU A 175 -5.21 18.36 -10.85
N LEU A 176 -4.52 17.68 -9.93
CA LEU A 176 -4.81 16.30 -9.60
C LEU A 176 -6.18 16.21 -8.90
N ASN A 177 -6.90 15.14 -9.13
CA ASN A 177 -8.23 14.91 -8.55
C ASN A 177 -8.18 14.39 -7.09
N PHE A 178 -6.99 14.38 -6.46
CA PHE A 178 -6.76 13.91 -5.10
C PHE A 178 -5.74 14.78 -4.35
N GLU A 179 -5.80 14.73 -3.03
CA GLU A 179 -4.95 15.48 -2.09
C GLU A 179 -3.93 14.54 -1.44
N ALA A 180 -4.25 13.25 -1.41
CA ALA A 180 -3.40 12.22 -0.83
C ALA A 180 -3.32 10.98 -1.73
N LEU A 181 -2.14 10.35 -1.74
CA LEU A 181 -1.88 9.09 -2.42
C LEU A 181 -1.54 8.02 -1.39
N ILE A 182 -2.37 6.99 -1.30
CA ILE A 182 -2.14 5.82 -0.44
C ILE A 182 -1.48 4.73 -1.29
N ILE A 183 -0.31 4.25 -0.85
CA ILE A 183 0.46 3.22 -1.55
C ILE A 183 0.50 1.95 -0.70
N PHE A 184 -0.23 0.93 -1.12
CA PHE A 184 -0.12 -0.43 -0.61
C PHE A 184 0.63 -1.28 -1.65
N ALA A 185 1.89 -1.61 -1.35
CA ALA A 185 2.77 -2.41 -2.20
C ALA A 185 3.07 -3.77 -1.56
N GLN A 186 3.61 -4.71 -2.33
CA GLN A 186 3.99 -6.03 -1.81
C GLN A 186 5.34 -6.01 -1.09
N ASN A 187 6.23 -5.12 -1.52
CA ASN A 187 7.56 -4.94 -0.95
C ASN A 187 7.99 -3.48 -1.03
N PHE A 188 9.04 -3.14 -0.31
CA PHE A 188 9.53 -1.76 -0.26
C PHE A 188 10.17 -1.30 -1.56
N GLN A 189 10.73 -2.20 -2.37
CA GLN A 189 11.30 -1.84 -3.67
C GLN A 189 10.23 -1.27 -4.61
N GLU A 190 9.03 -1.82 -4.61
CA GLU A 190 7.90 -1.27 -5.36
C GLU A 190 7.52 0.14 -4.87
N VAL A 191 7.51 0.36 -3.55
CA VAL A 191 7.27 1.70 -2.96
C VAL A 191 8.31 2.69 -3.44
N SER A 192 9.60 2.33 -3.38
CA SER A 192 10.73 3.16 -3.84
C SER A 192 10.62 3.50 -5.32
N ASN A 193 10.32 2.50 -6.16
CA ASN A 193 10.15 2.71 -7.60
C ASN A 193 8.99 3.68 -7.88
N PHE A 194 7.82 3.48 -7.26
CA PHE A 194 6.70 4.40 -7.43
C PHE A 194 7.03 5.81 -6.93
N SER A 195 7.59 5.94 -5.73
CA SER A 195 7.93 7.24 -5.16
C SER A 195 8.93 8.04 -5.98
N SER A 196 9.82 7.35 -6.69
CA SER A 196 10.81 7.96 -7.59
C SER A 196 10.20 8.40 -8.93
N ILE A 197 9.18 7.70 -9.44
CA ILE A 197 8.60 7.95 -10.77
C ILE A 197 7.40 8.89 -10.72
N LEU A 198 6.56 8.79 -9.71
CA LEU A 198 5.33 9.59 -9.56
C LEU A 198 5.55 11.11 -9.72
N PRO A 199 6.64 11.73 -9.20
CA PRO A 199 6.89 13.16 -9.38
C PRO A 199 7.07 13.58 -10.84
N TYR A 200 7.55 12.70 -11.74
CA TYR A 200 7.64 12.98 -13.18
C TYR A 200 6.27 13.15 -13.85
N TYR A 201 5.23 12.66 -13.18
CA TYR A 201 3.84 12.76 -13.63
C TYR A 201 3.01 13.70 -12.74
N ASP A 202 3.66 14.70 -12.15
CA ASP A 202 3.07 15.75 -11.31
C ASP A 202 2.52 15.30 -9.94
N VAL A 203 2.71 14.05 -9.56
CA VAL A 203 2.37 13.57 -8.21
C VAL A 203 3.54 13.89 -7.28
N ASP A 204 3.70 15.17 -6.97
CA ASP A 204 4.82 15.69 -6.17
C ASP A 204 4.54 15.53 -4.68
N PRO A 205 5.39 14.83 -3.89
CA PRO A 205 5.21 14.63 -2.44
C PRO A 205 5.23 15.93 -1.62
N LYS A 206 5.67 17.05 -2.23
CA LYS A 206 5.56 18.38 -1.62
C LYS A 206 4.14 18.96 -1.67
N LYS A 207 3.30 18.46 -2.58
CA LYS A 207 1.92 18.93 -2.81
C LYS A 207 0.89 17.89 -2.46
N ILE A 208 1.22 16.62 -2.66
CA ILE A 208 0.35 15.47 -2.42
C ILE A 208 0.87 14.72 -1.19
N GLN A 209 -0.01 14.48 -0.22
CA GLN A 209 0.35 13.71 0.95
C GLN A 209 0.49 12.23 0.61
N TYR A 210 1.71 11.69 0.70
CA TYR A 210 1.92 10.26 0.55
C TYR A 210 1.61 9.54 1.85
N ILE A 211 0.94 8.41 1.74
CA ILE A 211 0.49 7.59 2.85
C ILE A 211 0.87 6.14 2.56
N GLY A 212 1.53 5.49 3.51
CA GLY A 212 2.01 4.13 3.34
C GLY A 212 1.57 3.16 4.41
N SER A 213 1.81 1.90 4.14
CA SER A 213 1.63 0.81 5.09
C SER A 213 2.81 0.69 6.05
N SER A 214 2.69 -0.17 7.05
CA SER A 214 3.76 -0.56 7.99
C SER A 214 5.01 -1.11 7.30
N LEU A 215 4.89 -1.50 6.02
CA LEU A 215 6.01 -1.88 5.18
C LEU A 215 7.10 -0.79 5.10
N TRP A 216 6.72 0.50 5.18
CA TRP A 216 7.67 1.61 5.15
C TRP A 216 8.56 1.65 6.40
N ALA A 217 8.07 1.20 7.54
CA ALA A 217 8.78 1.22 8.82
C ALA A 217 10.11 0.44 8.81
N LYS A 218 10.19 -0.63 8.02
CA LYS A 218 11.36 -1.52 7.97
C LYS A 218 12.58 -0.89 7.28
N ASN A 219 12.38 0.18 6.51
CA ASN A 219 13.37 0.74 5.60
C ASN A 219 13.65 2.23 5.83
N LEU A 220 13.32 2.74 7.02
CA LEU A 220 13.56 4.15 7.40
C LEU A 220 15.03 4.58 7.34
N SER A 221 15.97 3.64 7.35
CA SER A 221 17.40 3.93 7.16
C SER A 221 17.76 4.27 5.70
N LEU A 222 16.90 3.88 4.76
CA LEU A 222 17.04 4.24 3.36
C LEU A 222 16.37 5.61 3.18
N LYS A 223 17.19 6.64 2.93
CA LYS A 223 16.68 7.96 2.58
C LYS A 223 16.06 7.88 1.18
N GLU A 224 14.74 7.78 1.13
CA GLU A 224 13.96 7.85 -0.10
C GLU A 224 13.36 9.26 -0.21
N PRO A 225 13.95 10.17 -0.97
CA PRO A 225 13.49 11.56 -1.06
C PRO A 225 12.04 11.68 -1.55
N GLY A 226 11.59 10.72 -2.36
CA GLY A 226 10.21 10.65 -2.82
C GLY A 226 9.18 10.34 -1.74
N LEU A 227 9.63 9.91 -0.55
CA LEU A 227 8.77 9.62 0.61
C LEU A 227 8.87 10.69 1.70
N ASP A 228 9.64 11.75 1.47
CA ASP A 228 9.76 12.87 2.41
C ASP A 228 8.36 13.46 2.70
N ASN A 229 8.07 13.73 3.98
CA ASN A 229 6.77 14.14 4.48
C ASN A 229 5.63 13.10 4.35
N GLY A 230 5.90 11.89 3.87
CA GLY A 230 4.96 10.79 3.91
C GLY A 230 4.71 10.32 5.35
N TYR A 231 3.55 9.74 5.61
CA TYR A 231 3.30 9.05 6.87
C TYR A 231 2.78 7.64 6.63
N TYR A 232 2.96 6.78 7.62
CA TYR A 232 2.61 5.37 7.53
C TYR A 232 2.15 4.85 8.90
N ALA A 233 1.39 3.78 8.90
CA ALA A 233 1.03 3.08 10.12
C ALA A 233 2.24 2.27 10.63
N SER A 234 2.48 2.30 11.92
CA SER A 234 3.49 1.46 12.56
C SER A 234 3.06 1.03 13.96
N LEU A 235 3.78 0.06 14.51
CA LEU A 235 3.68 -0.25 15.94
C LEU A 235 4.13 0.94 16.77
N ASP A 236 3.58 1.06 17.98
CA ASP A 236 4.05 2.05 18.95
C ASP A 236 5.54 1.87 19.21
N ILE A 237 6.31 2.96 19.01
CA ILE A 237 7.77 2.94 19.07
C ILE A 237 8.30 2.57 20.46
N ASN A 238 7.56 2.92 21.52
CA ASN A 238 8.00 2.63 22.88
C ASN A 238 7.82 1.14 23.21
N ASN A 239 6.71 0.55 22.76
CA ASN A 239 6.47 -0.87 22.92
C ASN A 239 7.44 -1.70 22.07
N ARG A 240 7.76 -1.22 20.87
CA ARG A 240 8.78 -1.85 20.02
C ARG A 240 10.16 -1.82 20.67
N ARG A 241 10.59 -0.68 21.21
CA ARG A 241 11.89 -0.56 21.93
C ARG A 241 11.95 -1.48 23.13
N LYS A 242 10.90 -1.51 23.96
CA LYS A 242 10.84 -2.43 25.09
C LYS A 242 11.01 -3.89 24.68
N PHE A 243 10.39 -4.29 23.58
CA PHE A 243 10.53 -5.64 23.05
C PHE A 243 11.95 -5.90 22.53
N GLU A 244 12.53 -4.95 21.80
CA GLU A 244 13.91 -5.05 21.29
C GLU A 244 14.92 -5.14 22.45
N ASP A 245 14.76 -4.34 23.50
CA ASP A 245 15.61 -4.38 24.70
C ASP A 245 15.50 -5.76 25.39
N MET A 246 14.27 -6.28 25.59
CA MET A 246 14.06 -7.61 26.19
C MET A 246 14.61 -8.77 25.35
N TYR A 247 14.70 -8.59 24.03
CA TYR A 247 15.21 -9.63 23.12
C TYR A 247 16.74 -9.65 23.07
N LEU A 248 17.40 -8.52 23.33
CA LEU A 248 18.85 -8.38 23.31
C LEU A 248 19.52 -8.71 24.67
N GLU A 249 18.73 -8.81 25.75
CA GLU A 249 19.17 -9.36 27.05
C GLU A 249 19.22 -10.90 27.02
#